data_eba578793a62b8880091a4ba51c28c72
#
_entry.id   eba578793a62b8880091a4ba51c28c72
#
_cell.length_a   1.000
_cell.length_b   1.000
_cell.length_c   1.000
_cell.angle_alpha   90.00
_cell.angle_beta   90.00
_cell.angle_gamma   90.00
#
_symmetry.space_group_name_H-M   'P 1'
#
loop_
_entity.id
_entity.type
_entity.pdbx_description
1 polymer ?
#
loop_
_entity_poly.entity_id
_entity_poly.type
_entity_poly.pdbx_seq_one_letter_code
_entity_poly.pdbx_strand_id
1 'polypeptide(L)'
;RWREKNKDAFFRREGVKLTYMPVITEAVAKALAAYPQVNVSVDGYNILFKKHINVGIAVSLNDGNLIVPVVHDADHLNLNGLAVAIDSLALKARDNKLMPEDIDGGTFTITNFGTFKSLFGTPIINQPQVAILGVGYIEKKPAVIETPEGDTIAIRHKMYLSLSYDHRVVDGMLGGNFLHFIADYLENWQG
;
A
#
# COMPACT_ATOMS: atom_id res chain seq x y z
N ARG A 1 -5.15 4.96 -16.62
CA ARG A 1 -5.49 4.58 -18.02
C ARG A 1 -5.31 3.08 -18.26
N TRP A 2 -4.20 2.47 -17.81
CA TRP A 2 -3.95 1.03 -18.01
C TRP A 2 -5.03 0.17 -17.34
N ARG A 3 -5.35 0.44 -16.05
CA ARG A 3 -6.41 -0.28 -15.31
C ARG A 3 -7.75 -0.25 -16.04
N GLU A 4 -8.19 0.91 -16.55
CA GLU A 4 -9.46 1.04 -17.26
C GLU A 4 -9.51 0.22 -18.57
N LYS A 5 -8.36 0.05 -19.22
CA LYS A 5 -8.25 -0.77 -20.44
C LYS A 5 -8.25 -2.28 -20.14
N ASN A 6 -7.72 -2.67 -18.96
CA ASN A 6 -7.45 -4.08 -18.66
C ASN A 6 -8.43 -4.70 -17.63
N LYS A 7 -9.21 -3.91 -16.89
CA LYS A 7 -10.04 -4.37 -15.78
C LYS A 7 -11.03 -5.49 -16.16
N ASP A 8 -11.66 -5.41 -17.34
CA ASP A 8 -12.66 -6.39 -17.76
C ASP A 8 -12.01 -7.71 -18.22
N ALA A 9 -10.88 -7.63 -18.92
CA ALA A 9 -10.11 -8.80 -19.30
C ALA A 9 -9.50 -9.47 -18.07
N PHE A 10 -9.03 -8.68 -17.11
CA PHE A 10 -8.51 -9.17 -15.83
C PHE A 10 -9.60 -9.90 -15.05
N PHE A 11 -10.79 -9.30 -14.91
CA PHE A 11 -11.91 -9.93 -14.20
C PHE A 11 -12.33 -11.26 -14.83
N ARG A 12 -12.37 -11.32 -16.18
CA ARG A 12 -12.68 -12.58 -16.89
C ARG A 12 -11.66 -13.69 -16.65
N ARG A 13 -10.37 -13.32 -16.47
CA ARG A 13 -9.27 -14.26 -16.28
C ARG A 13 -9.12 -14.71 -14.83
N GLU A 14 -9.15 -13.74 -13.90
CA GLU A 14 -8.81 -13.98 -12.48
C GLU A 14 -10.06 -14.11 -11.58
N GLY A 15 -11.24 -13.72 -12.06
CA GLY A 15 -12.49 -13.73 -11.27
C GLY A 15 -12.59 -12.63 -10.22
N VAL A 16 -11.57 -11.76 -10.08
CA VAL A 16 -11.51 -10.68 -9.09
C VAL A 16 -11.41 -9.31 -9.78
N LYS A 17 -11.87 -8.27 -9.07
CA LYS A 17 -11.82 -6.90 -9.60
C LYS A 17 -10.42 -6.32 -9.50
N LEU A 18 -9.90 -5.77 -10.60
CA LEU A 18 -8.64 -5.04 -10.59
C LEU A 18 -8.83 -3.67 -9.93
N THR A 19 -8.41 -3.55 -8.69
CA THR A 19 -8.37 -2.29 -7.93
C THR A 19 -7.00 -1.64 -8.02
N TYR A 20 -6.77 -0.51 -7.35
CA TYR A 20 -5.44 0.11 -7.25
C TYR A 20 -4.58 -0.53 -6.15
N MET A 21 -5.19 -1.23 -5.18
CA MET A 21 -4.47 -1.80 -4.04
C MET A 21 -3.37 -2.79 -4.44
N PRO A 22 -3.56 -3.71 -5.40
CA PRO A 22 -2.47 -4.61 -5.82
C PRO A 22 -1.22 -3.87 -6.31
N VAL A 23 -1.39 -2.80 -7.10
CA VAL A 23 -0.27 -1.99 -7.61
C VAL A 23 0.43 -1.23 -6.47
N ILE A 24 -0.35 -0.69 -5.53
CA ILE A 24 0.20 0.01 -4.35
C ILE A 24 0.95 -1.00 -3.46
N THR A 25 0.40 -2.19 -3.26
CA THR A 25 1.04 -3.25 -2.47
C THR A 25 2.34 -3.73 -3.12
N GLU A 26 2.36 -3.86 -4.45
CA GLU A 26 3.58 -4.18 -5.19
C GLU A 26 4.66 -3.11 -5.00
N ALA A 27 4.29 -1.83 -5.12
CA ALA A 27 5.20 -0.71 -4.88
C ALA A 27 5.79 -0.74 -3.46
N VAL A 28 4.93 -0.99 -2.45
CA VAL A 28 5.35 -1.10 -1.04
C VAL A 28 6.27 -2.30 -0.82
N ALA A 29 5.94 -3.47 -1.37
CA ALA A 29 6.79 -4.66 -1.24
C ALA A 29 8.18 -4.43 -1.83
N LYS A 30 8.27 -3.79 -3.00
CA LYS A 30 9.55 -3.40 -3.61
C LYS A 30 10.31 -2.36 -2.79
N ALA A 31 9.60 -1.39 -2.20
CA ALA A 31 10.20 -0.39 -1.32
C ALA A 31 10.76 -1.03 -0.05
N LEU A 32 10.05 -1.98 0.57
CA LEU A 32 10.52 -2.71 1.75
C LEU A 32 11.75 -3.58 1.45
N ALA A 33 11.82 -4.17 0.26
CA ALA A 33 13.01 -4.90 -0.20
C ALA A 33 14.22 -3.96 -0.40
N ALA A 34 13.99 -2.75 -0.94
CA ALA A 34 15.04 -1.75 -1.15
C ALA A 34 15.47 -1.05 0.15
N TYR A 35 14.57 -0.91 1.11
CA TYR A 35 14.79 -0.25 2.41
C TYR A 35 14.43 -1.18 3.58
N PRO A 36 15.20 -2.25 3.81
CA PRO A 36 14.89 -3.24 4.85
C PRO A 36 14.88 -2.66 6.27
N GLN A 37 15.46 -1.48 6.48
CA GLN A 37 15.41 -0.74 7.75
C GLN A 37 14.00 -0.28 8.13
N VAL A 38 13.06 -0.24 7.17
CA VAL A 38 11.64 0.05 7.41
C VAL A 38 10.85 -1.24 7.71
N ASN A 39 11.41 -2.42 7.34
CA ASN A 39 10.81 -3.73 7.58
C ASN A 39 11.32 -4.36 8.89
N VAL A 40 11.17 -3.65 9.99
CA VAL A 40 11.70 -4.05 11.31
C VAL A 40 10.64 -3.96 12.40
N SER A 41 10.94 -4.52 13.55
CA SER A 41 10.23 -4.25 14.80
C SER A 41 11.23 -3.90 15.91
N VAL A 42 10.75 -3.25 16.97
CA VAL A 42 11.56 -2.88 18.13
C VAL A 42 11.16 -3.77 19.31
N ASP A 43 12.16 -4.37 19.97
CA ASP A 43 11.99 -5.11 21.21
C ASP A 43 13.02 -4.59 22.24
N GLY A 44 12.55 -3.75 23.16
CA GLY A 44 13.40 -3.04 24.10
C GLY A 44 14.42 -2.15 23.37
N TYR A 45 15.70 -2.51 23.46
CA TYR A 45 16.82 -1.83 22.77
C TYR A 45 17.26 -2.54 21.49
N ASN A 46 16.57 -3.62 21.08
CA ASN A 46 16.94 -4.40 19.91
C ASN A 46 16.07 -4.01 18.71
N ILE A 47 16.68 -3.92 17.54
CA ILE A 47 16.00 -3.79 16.25
C ILE A 47 15.99 -5.18 15.60
N LEU A 48 14.78 -5.69 15.33
CA LEU A 48 14.56 -7.01 14.76
C LEU A 48 14.24 -6.88 13.26
N PHE A 49 15.20 -7.16 12.41
CA PHE A 49 14.99 -7.20 10.96
C PHE A 49 14.10 -8.38 10.58
N LYS A 50 13.04 -8.11 9.82
CA LYS A 50 12.13 -9.14 9.33
C LYS A 50 12.67 -9.71 8.01
N LYS A 51 12.67 -11.05 7.90
CA LYS A 51 13.09 -11.76 6.67
C LYS A 51 12.01 -11.75 5.60
N HIS A 52 10.76 -11.80 6.03
CA HIS A 52 9.59 -11.81 5.16
C HIS A 52 9.02 -10.39 5.00
N ILE A 53 8.44 -10.12 3.85
CA ILE A 53 7.71 -8.89 3.58
C ILE A 53 6.22 -9.22 3.57
N ASN A 54 5.60 -9.04 4.74
CA ASN A 54 4.20 -9.38 4.97
C ASN A 54 3.40 -8.08 5.11
N VAL A 55 2.59 -7.78 4.10
CA VAL A 55 1.89 -6.50 4.01
C VAL A 55 0.45 -6.63 4.52
N GLY A 56 0.16 -5.99 5.65
CA GLY A 56 -1.19 -5.84 6.16
C GLY A 56 -2.00 -4.84 5.36
N ILE A 57 -3.22 -5.19 5.01
CA ILE A 57 -4.15 -4.32 4.29
C ILE A 57 -5.34 -4.01 5.18
N ALA A 58 -5.51 -2.74 5.55
CA ALA A 58 -6.63 -2.33 6.39
C ALA A 58 -7.98 -2.47 5.64
N VAL A 59 -8.88 -3.27 6.18
CA VAL A 59 -10.22 -3.55 5.64
C VAL A 59 -11.28 -3.06 6.61
N SER A 60 -12.16 -2.18 6.15
CA SER A 60 -13.34 -1.78 6.91
C SER A 60 -14.41 -2.86 6.85
N LEU A 61 -14.95 -3.20 8.01
CA LEU A 61 -16.03 -4.17 8.18
C LEU A 61 -17.40 -3.49 8.09
N ASN A 62 -18.45 -4.29 7.93
CA ASN A 62 -19.82 -3.82 7.78
C ASN A 62 -20.38 -3.12 9.07
N ASP A 63 -19.82 -3.45 10.22
CA ASP A 63 -20.17 -2.89 11.53
C ASP A 63 -19.38 -1.61 11.87
N GLY A 64 -18.55 -1.12 10.94
CA GLY A 64 -17.70 0.06 11.12
C GLY A 64 -16.36 -0.22 11.79
N ASN A 65 -16.09 -1.45 12.21
CA ASN A 65 -14.78 -1.86 12.71
C ASN A 65 -13.74 -1.98 11.60
N LEU A 66 -12.48 -2.06 11.99
CA LEU A 66 -11.33 -2.23 11.09
C LEU A 66 -10.56 -3.49 11.47
N ILE A 67 -10.17 -4.28 10.47
CA ILE A 67 -9.26 -5.39 10.64
C ILE A 67 -8.15 -5.32 9.59
N VAL A 68 -6.99 -5.89 9.90
CA VAL A 68 -5.80 -5.80 9.04
C VAL A 68 -5.33 -7.20 8.66
N PRO A 69 -5.98 -7.87 7.69
CA PRO A 69 -5.46 -9.11 7.15
C PRO A 69 -4.13 -8.89 6.42
N VAL A 70 -3.32 -9.95 6.36
CA VAL A 70 -1.93 -9.91 5.94
C VAL A 70 -1.71 -10.69 4.66
N VAL A 71 -1.15 -10.04 3.65
CA VAL A 71 -0.59 -10.70 2.46
C VAL A 71 0.83 -11.13 2.79
N HIS A 72 1.04 -12.42 3.00
CA HIS A 72 2.36 -12.98 3.30
C HIS A 72 3.25 -13.02 2.07
N ASP A 73 4.56 -12.78 2.26
CA ASP A 73 5.59 -12.79 1.21
C ASP A 73 5.14 -12.01 -0.05
N ALA A 74 4.64 -10.79 0.17
CA ALA A 74 4.06 -9.96 -0.87
C ALA A 74 5.05 -9.64 -2.01
N ASP A 75 6.34 -9.65 -1.74
CA ASP A 75 7.42 -9.46 -2.71
C ASP A 75 7.61 -10.65 -3.66
N HIS A 76 7.12 -11.83 -3.31
CA HIS A 76 7.13 -13.03 -4.15
C HIS A 76 5.92 -13.13 -5.08
N LEU A 77 4.90 -12.29 -4.90
CA LEU A 77 3.68 -12.30 -5.70
C LEU A 77 3.78 -11.28 -6.85
N ASN A 78 3.31 -11.70 -8.02
CA ASN A 78 3.06 -10.76 -9.12
C ASN A 78 1.72 -10.04 -8.92
N LEU A 79 1.41 -9.08 -9.80
CA LEU A 79 0.19 -8.27 -9.72
C LEU A 79 -1.09 -9.13 -9.61
N ASN A 80 -1.16 -10.23 -10.36
CA ASN A 80 -2.33 -11.11 -10.33
C ASN A 80 -2.45 -11.83 -8.98
N GLY A 81 -1.35 -12.37 -8.48
CA GLY A 81 -1.29 -13.01 -7.16
C GLY A 81 -1.68 -12.05 -6.05
N LEU A 82 -1.17 -10.80 -6.08
CA LEU A 82 -1.53 -9.76 -5.13
C LEU A 82 -3.02 -9.42 -5.20
N ALA A 83 -3.58 -9.28 -6.41
CA ALA A 83 -5.00 -8.96 -6.58
C ALA A 83 -5.91 -10.05 -6.01
N VAL A 84 -5.60 -11.31 -6.30
CA VAL A 84 -6.36 -12.47 -5.79
C VAL A 84 -6.24 -12.58 -4.27
N ALA A 85 -5.02 -12.46 -3.72
CA ALA A 85 -4.79 -12.53 -2.28
C ALA A 85 -5.53 -11.42 -1.51
N ILE A 86 -5.43 -10.17 -1.98
CA ILE A 86 -6.10 -9.02 -1.36
C ILE A 86 -7.63 -9.16 -1.41
N ASP A 87 -8.19 -9.56 -2.55
CA ASP A 87 -9.64 -9.73 -2.70
C ASP A 87 -10.17 -10.86 -1.80
N SER A 88 -9.48 -12.01 -1.78
CA SER A 88 -9.80 -13.14 -0.92
C SER A 88 -9.81 -12.76 0.56
N LEU A 89 -8.76 -12.10 1.04
CA LEU A 89 -8.64 -11.62 2.41
C LEU A 89 -9.75 -10.61 2.77
N ALA A 90 -10.05 -9.68 1.85
CA ALA A 90 -11.11 -8.70 2.06
C ALA A 90 -12.51 -9.34 2.12
N LEU A 91 -12.77 -10.38 1.33
CA LEU A 91 -14.01 -11.16 1.39
C LEU A 91 -14.12 -11.95 2.71
N LYS A 92 -13.06 -12.67 3.09
CA LYS A 92 -13.00 -13.38 4.38
C LYS A 92 -13.23 -12.42 5.54
N ALA A 93 -12.65 -11.23 5.50
CA ALA A 93 -12.82 -10.22 6.54
C ALA A 93 -14.28 -9.80 6.70
N ARG A 94 -14.95 -9.43 5.59
CA ARG A 94 -16.37 -9.01 5.61
C ARG A 94 -17.33 -10.14 5.99
N ASP A 95 -16.97 -11.38 5.69
CA ASP A 95 -17.74 -12.57 6.03
C ASP A 95 -17.44 -13.10 7.45
N ASN A 96 -16.57 -12.45 8.22
CA ASN A 96 -16.07 -12.92 9.52
C ASN A 96 -15.46 -14.33 9.47
N LYS A 97 -14.71 -14.63 8.38
CA LYS A 97 -14.09 -15.95 8.14
C LYS A 97 -12.55 -15.90 8.14
N LEU A 98 -11.97 -14.81 8.65
CA LEU A 98 -10.51 -14.72 8.83
C LEU A 98 -10.07 -15.71 9.91
N MET A 99 -8.99 -16.42 9.61
CA MET A 99 -8.30 -17.28 10.56
C MET A 99 -7.13 -16.53 11.20
N PRO A 100 -6.59 -16.98 12.35
CA PRO A 100 -5.44 -16.32 12.99
C PRO A 100 -4.26 -16.10 12.03
N GLU A 101 -3.95 -17.07 11.17
CA GLU A 101 -2.90 -16.98 10.17
C GLU A 101 -3.15 -15.90 9.10
N ASP A 102 -4.39 -15.50 8.88
CA ASP A 102 -4.73 -14.43 7.94
C ASP A 102 -4.43 -13.02 8.51
N ILE A 103 -4.21 -12.90 9.83
CA ILE A 103 -4.01 -11.59 10.51
C ILE A 103 -2.68 -11.46 11.23
N ASP A 104 -2.00 -12.58 11.52
CA ASP A 104 -0.73 -12.59 12.21
C ASP A 104 0.46 -12.36 11.27
N GLY A 105 1.60 -11.98 11.84
CA GLY A 105 2.90 -11.92 11.15
C GLY A 105 3.06 -10.76 10.18
N GLY A 106 2.18 -9.77 10.18
CA GLY A 106 2.33 -8.56 9.37
C GLY A 106 3.56 -7.75 9.75
N THR A 107 4.32 -7.26 8.77
CA THR A 107 5.56 -6.48 8.99
C THR A 107 5.45 -5.01 8.60
N PHE A 108 4.45 -4.67 7.80
CA PHE A 108 4.11 -3.31 7.37
C PHE A 108 2.61 -3.24 7.10
N THR A 109 1.98 -2.08 7.22
CA THR A 109 0.54 -1.92 6.98
C THR A 109 0.26 -0.82 5.95
N ILE A 110 -0.73 -1.07 5.10
CA ILE A 110 -1.31 -0.06 4.20
C ILE A 110 -2.75 0.20 4.63
N THR A 111 -3.10 1.47 4.81
CA THR A 111 -4.49 1.90 5.04
C THR A 111 -4.94 2.84 3.94
N ASN A 112 -6.16 2.66 3.43
CA ASN A 112 -6.71 3.45 2.35
C ASN A 112 -7.96 4.21 2.82
N PHE A 113 -7.76 5.46 3.22
CA PHE A 113 -8.85 6.38 3.58
C PHE A 113 -9.40 7.15 2.37
N GLY A 114 -8.77 7.04 1.23
CA GLY A 114 -9.25 7.62 -0.03
C GLY A 114 -10.59 7.03 -0.50
N THR A 115 -10.95 5.82 -0.06
CA THR A 115 -12.28 5.23 -0.29
C THR A 115 -13.40 6.06 0.36
N PHE A 116 -13.10 6.81 1.42
CA PHE A 116 -14.00 7.76 2.09
C PHE A 116 -13.82 9.20 1.59
N LYS A 117 -13.13 9.41 0.46
CA LYS A 117 -12.80 10.71 -0.14
C LYS A 117 -11.93 11.61 0.76
N SER A 118 -11.22 11.04 1.73
CA SER A 118 -10.21 11.77 2.50
C SER A 118 -8.95 11.95 1.65
N LEU A 119 -8.49 13.20 1.54
CA LEU A 119 -7.30 13.53 0.76
C LEU A 119 -6.02 13.10 1.46
N PHE A 120 -5.97 13.31 2.77
CA PHE A 120 -4.78 13.11 3.59
C PHE A 120 -5.18 12.59 4.98
N GLY A 121 -4.30 11.83 5.60
CA GLY A 121 -4.47 11.32 6.96
C GLY A 121 -3.13 10.93 7.57
N THR A 122 -3.10 10.85 8.90
CA THR A 122 -1.94 10.41 9.69
C THR A 122 -2.32 9.12 10.43
N PRO A 123 -2.14 7.95 9.81
CA PRO A 123 -2.54 6.70 10.41
C PRO A 123 -1.67 6.37 11.63
N ILE A 124 -2.26 5.67 12.60
CA ILE A 124 -1.55 5.16 13.77
C ILE A 124 -0.85 3.86 13.39
N ILE A 125 0.42 3.70 13.79
CA ILE A 125 1.23 2.52 13.52
C ILE A 125 0.61 1.29 14.17
N ASN A 126 0.52 0.20 13.43
CA ASN A 126 0.06 -1.10 13.91
C ASN A 126 1.25 -1.85 14.58
N GLN A 127 1.47 -1.60 15.86
CA GLN A 127 2.57 -2.22 16.60
C GLN A 127 2.50 -3.77 16.57
N PRO A 128 3.65 -4.48 16.51
CA PRO A 128 5.03 -4.01 16.70
C PRO A 128 5.73 -3.52 15.41
N GLN A 129 5.01 -3.30 14.33
CA GLN A 129 5.53 -2.69 13.11
C GLN A 129 6.03 -1.28 13.42
N VAL A 130 6.94 -0.76 12.60
CA VAL A 130 7.52 0.58 12.81
C VAL A 130 7.02 1.63 11.81
N ALA A 131 6.21 1.22 10.82
CA ALA A 131 5.66 2.17 9.87
C ALA A 131 4.32 1.70 9.27
N ILE A 132 3.54 2.66 8.79
CA ILE A 132 2.25 2.45 8.09
C ILE A 132 2.11 3.49 6.98
N LEU A 133 1.68 3.03 5.81
CA LEU A 133 1.38 3.89 4.67
C LEU A 133 -0.12 4.23 4.64
N GLY A 134 -0.42 5.52 4.58
CA GLY A 134 -1.74 6.04 4.31
C GLY A 134 -1.90 6.42 2.83
N VAL A 135 -2.98 5.94 2.21
CA VAL A 135 -3.33 6.21 0.81
C VAL A 135 -4.56 7.12 0.77
N GLY A 136 -4.38 8.30 0.19
CA GLY A 136 -5.43 9.29 0.06
C GLY A 136 -6.34 9.09 -1.16
N TYR A 137 -7.30 9.99 -1.31
CA TYR A 137 -8.23 9.98 -2.42
C TYR A 137 -7.55 10.32 -3.75
N ILE A 138 -7.89 9.55 -4.79
CA ILE A 138 -7.39 9.80 -6.15
C ILE A 138 -8.34 10.78 -6.84
N GLU A 139 -7.88 11.98 -7.14
CA GLU A 139 -8.67 13.01 -7.79
C GLU A 139 -7.98 13.62 -9.01
N LYS A 140 -8.77 14.23 -9.90
CA LYS A 140 -8.24 14.98 -11.02
C LYS A 140 -7.89 16.39 -10.57
N LYS A 141 -6.62 16.80 -10.79
CA LYS A 141 -6.13 18.16 -10.51
C LYS A 141 -5.33 18.70 -11.69
N PRO A 142 -5.30 20.03 -11.88
CA PRO A 142 -4.33 20.66 -12.78
C PRO A 142 -2.93 20.42 -12.23
N ALA A 143 -2.00 20.13 -13.12
CA ALA A 143 -0.59 19.93 -12.80
C ALA A 143 0.27 20.61 -13.86
N VAL A 144 1.37 21.18 -13.43
CA VAL A 144 2.42 21.64 -14.31
C VAL A 144 3.11 20.42 -14.92
N ILE A 145 3.30 20.45 -16.22
CA ILE A 145 4.05 19.45 -16.98
C ILE A 145 5.19 20.20 -17.67
N GLU A 146 6.40 19.84 -17.31
CA GLU A 146 7.60 20.34 -17.96
C GLU A 146 7.74 19.72 -19.35
N THR A 147 7.90 20.53 -20.39
CA THR A 147 8.15 20.07 -21.75
C THR A 147 9.38 20.79 -22.30
N PRO A 148 10.02 20.28 -23.37
CA PRO A 148 11.15 20.98 -24.01
C PRO A 148 10.83 22.40 -24.48
N GLU A 149 9.54 22.68 -24.78
CA GLU A 149 9.05 23.99 -25.23
C GLU A 149 8.63 24.89 -24.06
N GLY A 150 8.73 24.42 -22.80
CA GLY A 150 8.34 25.14 -21.58
C GLY A 150 7.21 24.44 -20.81
N ASP A 151 6.82 25.05 -19.71
CA ASP A 151 5.81 24.50 -18.80
C ASP A 151 4.41 24.62 -19.38
N THR A 152 3.63 23.53 -19.27
CA THR A 152 2.22 23.49 -19.63
C THR A 152 1.36 23.02 -18.47
N ILE A 153 0.06 23.32 -18.51
CA ILE A 153 -0.90 22.82 -17.52
C ILE A 153 -1.70 21.67 -18.13
N ALA A 154 -1.69 20.53 -17.45
CA ALA A 154 -2.48 19.37 -17.84
C ALA A 154 -3.24 18.78 -16.66
N ILE A 155 -4.38 18.10 -16.96
CA ILE A 155 -5.14 17.38 -15.94
C ILE A 155 -4.45 16.06 -15.66
N ARG A 156 -4.15 15.80 -14.37
CA ARG A 156 -3.56 14.56 -13.88
C ARG A 156 -4.39 14.00 -12.72
N HIS A 157 -4.37 12.67 -12.59
CA HIS A 157 -4.84 12.03 -11.36
C HIS A 157 -3.73 12.15 -10.32
N LYS A 158 -4.07 12.76 -9.18
CA LYS A 158 -3.15 12.94 -8.06
C LYS A 158 -3.70 12.26 -6.81
N MET A 159 -2.80 11.78 -5.98
CA MET A 159 -3.07 11.10 -4.73
C MET A 159 -2.00 11.50 -3.72
N TYR A 160 -2.40 11.77 -2.49
CA TYR A 160 -1.45 11.93 -1.40
C TYR A 160 -1.12 10.57 -0.81
N LEU A 161 0.16 10.38 -0.52
CA LEU A 161 0.68 9.29 0.29
C LEU A 161 1.20 9.90 1.59
N SER A 162 0.89 9.29 2.72
CA SER A 162 1.43 9.67 4.03
C SER A 162 2.07 8.47 4.70
N LEU A 163 3.20 8.68 5.36
CA LEU A 163 3.92 7.66 6.09
C LEU A 163 4.01 8.06 7.56
N SER A 164 3.41 7.28 8.44
CA SER A 164 3.69 7.37 9.88
C SER A 164 4.75 6.34 10.23
N TYR A 165 5.77 6.73 11.01
CA TYR A 165 6.86 5.83 11.38
C TYR A 165 7.38 6.10 12.79
N ASP A 166 7.97 5.07 13.37
CA ASP A 166 8.63 5.14 14.68
C ASP A 166 9.99 5.82 14.53
N HIS A 167 10.07 7.07 14.99
CA HIS A 167 11.26 7.90 14.83
C HIS A 167 12.46 7.43 15.67
N ARG A 168 12.30 6.38 16.48
CA ARG A 168 13.42 5.73 17.18
C ARG A 168 14.31 4.93 16.21
N VAL A 169 13.76 4.45 15.08
CA VAL A 169 14.45 3.57 14.11
C VAL A 169 14.38 4.07 12.67
N VAL A 170 13.41 4.91 12.34
CA VAL A 170 13.27 5.52 11.01
C VAL A 170 13.41 7.03 11.16
N ASP A 171 14.41 7.60 10.54
CA ASP A 171 14.62 9.06 10.50
C ASP A 171 13.93 9.70 9.29
N GLY A 172 14.00 11.04 9.22
CA GLY A 172 13.35 11.80 8.16
C GLY A 172 13.91 11.50 6.76
N MET A 173 15.20 11.20 6.65
CA MET A 173 15.84 10.86 5.38
C MET A 173 15.39 9.47 4.91
N LEU A 174 15.42 8.47 5.78
CA LEU A 174 14.99 7.11 5.46
C LEU A 174 13.49 7.08 5.11
N GLY A 175 12.63 7.70 5.95
CA GLY A 175 11.19 7.76 5.71
C GLY A 175 10.84 8.52 4.43
N GLY A 176 11.54 9.64 4.17
CA GLY A 176 11.38 10.43 2.94
C GLY A 176 11.77 9.65 1.69
N ASN A 177 12.94 9.00 1.70
CA ASN A 177 13.42 8.20 0.56
C ASN A 177 12.52 6.98 0.31
N PHE A 178 12.06 6.31 1.37
CA PHE A 178 11.11 5.20 1.26
C PHE A 178 9.81 5.63 0.60
N LEU A 179 9.23 6.75 1.04
CA LEU A 179 7.99 7.28 0.48
C LEU A 179 8.17 7.74 -0.98
N HIS A 180 9.30 8.40 -1.27
CA HIS A 180 9.65 8.83 -2.63
C HIS A 180 9.80 7.65 -3.58
N PHE A 181 10.45 6.56 -3.16
CA PHE A 181 10.56 5.34 -3.95
C PHE A 181 9.18 4.78 -4.35
N ILE A 182 8.22 4.77 -3.40
CA ILE A 182 6.85 4.32 -3.68
C ILE A 182 6.18 5.24 -4.70
N ALA A 183 6.33 6.57 -4.53
CA ALA A 183 5.76 7.55 -5.44
C ALA A 183 6.32 7.39 -6.86
N ASP A 184 7.64 7.32 -7.01
CA ASP A 184 8.32 7.12 -8.30
C ASP A 184 7.89 5.81 -8.97
N TYR A 185 7.80 4.73 -8.20
CA TYR A 185 7.34 3.45 -8.74
C TYR A 185 5.93 3.56 -9.31
N LEU A 186 5.01 4.21 -8.59
CA LEU A 186 3.63 4.38 -9.02
C LEU A 186 3.49 5.32 -10.22
N GLU A 187 4.29 6.40 -10.28
CA GLU A 187 4.30 7.36 -11.39
C GLU A 187 4.84 6.75 -12.69
N ASN A 188 5.83 5.88 -12.58
CA ASN A 188 6.47 5.20 -13.71
C ASN A 188 5.90 3.82 -14.02
N TRP A 189 4.87 3.39 -13.28
CA TRP A 189 4.27 2.07 -13.45
C TRP A 189 3.57 1.92 -14.80
N GLN A 190 3.90 0.88 -15.56
CA GLN A 190 3.40 0.69 -16.93
C GLN A 190 2.53 -0.56 -17.11
N GLY A 191 2.34 -1.40 -16.08
CA GLY A 191 1.53 -2.62 -16.11
C GLY A 191 2.29 -3.87 -16.43
#